data_ab6720bc2cf4b21df119b52160296d3f
#
_entry.id   ab6720bc2cf4b21df119b52160296d3f
#
_cell.length_a   1.000
_cell.length_b   1.000
_cell.length_c   1.000
_cell.angle_alpha   90.00
_cell.angle_beta   90.00
_cell.angle_gamma   90.00
#
_symmetry.space_group_name_H-M   'P 1'
#
loop_
_entity.id
_entity.type
_entity.pdbx_description
1 polymer ?
#
loop_
_entity_poly.entity_id
_entity_poly.type
_entity_poly.pdbx_seq_one_letter_code
_entity_poly.pdbx_strand_id
1 'polypeptide(L)'
;MNGEGNLNLHVRRGVVLTAVQQRGISSPTLLLFAAIVFMVRAVMLMLGPLLVALANDFGTSIAVSGQLAAATFVTLGITAPLVGPISDTYGRRPVLLIGVLLMALGVLGSGAAWSYGSLMATRLITGVGLAMLPPTIMAALADNLPPEKLGKAVGFIHSASWVGVALGVPAIALLGYIGGWRLPFYVTGGLSLALWVMLYLSLPSGQRRLGQSIDLINRFKVIGRQSASWYVLIANATQAAALVGLMTYFAAYMIESYGWDEARTAPGLAMLGIGAVIGSFVGGFIAGRARRLEWMAAISLTSGGVTGLFFVLDAHAWIVVAVAFAASVLVSVSVPVLTTLNMSLAGQSRGTAGGMFATSNQFGGVVGASAGGLMLSLGGYTAVGLLCLVAAVLSASVVGLVMRRAPEFRQGSSLDK
;
A
#
# COMPACT_ATOMS: atom_id res chain seq x y z
N MET A 1 15.14 69.77 23.58
CA MET A 1 14.95 68.93 24.82
C MET A 1 13.60 68.26 24.66
N ASN A 2 13.55 66.95 24.89
CA ASN A 2 12.39 66.05 24.95
C ASN A 2 11.82 65.54 23.59
N GLY A 3 12.24 64.34 23.27
CA GLY A 3 11.66 63.60 22.14
C GLY A 3 12.21 62.18 21.99
N GLU A 4 12.73 61.55 23.03
CA GLU A 4 13.16 60.16 23.01
C GLU A 4 12.45 59.42 24.15
N GLY A 5 11.32 58.76 23.85
CA GLY A 5 10.62 58.02 24.93
C GLY A 5 9.46 57.17 24.52
N ASN A 6 9.25 56.81 23.22
CA ASN A 6 8.08 56.04 22.89
C ASN A 6 8.23 55.00 21.74
N LEU A 7 9.44 54.53 21.45
CA LEU A 7 9.66 53.57 20.37
C LEU A 7 10.03 52.13 20.84
N ASN A 8 10.00 51.85 22.15
CA ASN A 8 10.48 50.53 22.70
C ASN A 8 9.40 49.67 23.32
N LEU A 9 8.10 49.96 23.16
CA LEU A 9 7.00 49.19 23.75
C LEU A 9 6.22 48.31 22.76
N HIS A 10 6.49 48.39 21.46
CA HIS A 10 5.80 47.59 20.46
C HIS A 10 6.57 46.36 19.95
N VAL A 11 7.83 46.15 20.32
CA VAL A 11 8.64 45.01 19.86
C VAL A 11 8.58 43.80 20.84
N ARG A 12 8.02 43.94 22.03
CA ARG A 12 7.95 42.83 23.01
C ARG A 12 6.63 42.04 23.03
N ARG A 13 5.68 42.31 22.14
CA ARG A 13 4.42 41.54 22.04
C ARG A 13 4.36 40.52 20.89
N GLY A 14 5.45 40.34 20.13
CA GLY A 14 5.48 39.47 18.93
C GLY A 14 6.23 38.16 19.06
N VAL A 15 6.82 37.82 20.21
CA VAL A 15 7.61 36.58 20.36
C VAL A 15 7.29 35.89 21.69
N VAL A 16 6.01 35.58 21.88
CA VAL A 16 5.61 34.41 22.67
C VAL A 16 4.94 33.46 21.66
N LEU A 17 5.66 33.09 20.63
CA LEU A 17 5.43 31.80 19.96
C LEU A 17 5.83 30.76 21.01
N THR A 18 4.80 30.26 21.69
CA THR A 18 4.86 29.04 22.48
C THR A 18 5.79 28.06 21.75
N ALA A 19 6.94 27.81 22.33
CA ALA A 19 7.72 26.61 22.06
C ALA A 19 6.78 25.45 22.43
N VAL A 20 5.95 25.02 21.47
CA VAL A 20 5.24 23.75 21.52
C VAL A 20 6.37 22.74 21.61
N GLN A 21 6.60 22.28 22.82
CA GLN A 21 7.56 21.26 23.17
C GLN A 21 7.29 20.09 22.20
N GLN A 22 8.07 20.01 21.11
CA GLN A 22 8.04 18.87 20.19
C GLN A 22 8.47 17.67 21.03
N ARG A 23 7.51 17.00 21.64
CA ARG A 23 7.73 15.71 22.28
C ARG A 23 8.12 14.75 21.15
N GLY A 24 9.40 14.60 20.91
CA GLY A 24 9.91 13.69 19.91
C GLY A 24 9.29 12.30 20.06
N ILE A 25 8.99 11.67 18.94
CA ILE A 25 8.53 10.27 18.94
C ILE A 25 9.63 9.43 19.57
N SER A 26 9.32 8.71 20.64
CA SER A 26 10.24 7.81 21.29
C SER A 26 10.55 6.60 20.40
N SER A 27 11.74 6.01 20.57
CA SER A 27 12.10 4.79 19.82
C SER A 27 11.07 3.65 19.98
N PRO A 28 10.48 3.39 21.17
CA PRO A 28 9.40 2.41 21.31
C PRO A 28 8.15 2.74 20.49
N THR A 29 7.76 4.00 20.42
CA THR A 29 6.59 4.41 19.60
C THR A 29 6.87 4.23 18.10
N LEU A 30 8.08 4.51 17.65
CA LEU A 30 8.48 4.28 16.26
C LEU A 30 8.47 2.79 15.91
N LEU A 31 8.96 1.92 16.79
CA LEU A 31 8.90 0.47 16.64
C LEU A 31 7.46 -0.04 16.62
N LEU A 32 6.60 0.51 17.46
CA LEU A 32 5.17 0.18 17.48
C LEU A 32 4.49 0.55 16.15
N PHE A 33 4.77 1.72 15.60
CA PHE A 33 4.28 2.12 14.28
C PHE A 33 4.81 1.20 13.17
N ALA A 34 6.07 0.80 13.25
CA ALA A 34 6.64 -0.17 12.31
C ALA A 34 5.94 -1.54 12.38
N ALA A 35 5.69 -2.04 13.60
CA ALA A 35 4.96 -3.29 13.81
C ALA A 35 3.51 -3.20 13.29
N ILE A 36 2.83 -2.07 13.47
CA ILE A 36 1.48 -1.85 12.92
C ILE A 36 1.52 -1.88 11.40
N VAL A 37 2.47 -1.19 10.75
CA VAL A 37 2.55 -1.16 9.27
C VAL A 37 2.97 -2.52 8.69
N PHE A 38 3.83 -3.27 9.40
CA PHE A 38 4.12 -4.68 9.09
C PHE A 38 2.83 -5.50 9.07
N MET A 39 2.00 -5.43 10.14
CA MET A 39 0.73 -6.14 10.23
C MET A 39 -0.26 -5.70 9.16
N VAL A 40 -0.34 -4.40 8.85
CA VAL A 40 -1.17 -3.88 7.75
C VAL A 40 -0.84 -4.58 6.43
N ARG A 41 0.43 -4.74 6.10
CA ARG A 41 0.84 -5.40 4.84
C ARG A 41 0.60 -6.90 4.86
N ALA A 42 0.92 -7.58 5.95
CA ALA A 42 0.65 -8.99 6.10
C ALA A 42 -0.85 -9.30 5.98
N VAL A 43 -1.71 -8.56 6.70
CA VAL A 43 -3.17 -8.72 6.67
C VAL A 43 -3.79 -8.36 5.33
N MET A 44 -3.25 -7.35 4.64
CA MET A 44 -3.72 -6.92 3.32
C MET A 44 -3.58 -8.01 2.26
N LEU A 45 -2.50 -8.81 2.32
CA LEU A 45 -2.19 -9.85 1.35
C LEU A 45 -2.44 -11.28 1.88
N MET A 46 -3.00 -11.41 3.10
CA MET A 46 -3.14 -12.71 3.78
C MET A 46 -4.03 -13.72 3.06
N LEU A 47 -4.95 -13.27 2.21
CA LEU A 47 -5.88 -14.16 1.53
C LEU A 47 -5.20 -14.95 0.40
N GLY A 48 -4.15 -14.43 -0.23
CA GLY A 48 -3.47 -15.11 -1.32
C GLY A 48 -3.10 -16.58 -1.00
N PRO A 49 -2.33 -16.85 0.04
CA PRO A 49 -1.97 -18.23 0.42
C PRO A 49 -3.15 -19.08 0.93
N LEU A 50 -4.28 -18.47 1.29
CA LEU A 50 -5.43 -19.17 1.88
C LEU A 50 -6.58 -19.40 0.89
N LEU A 51 -6.47 -18.94 -0.37
CA LEU A 51 -7.58 -18.97 -1.34
C LEU A 51 -8.11 -20.38 -1.59
N VAL A 52 -7.22 -21.38 -1.74
CA VAL A 52 -7.60 -22.77 -2.01
C VAL A 52 -8.34 -23.36 -0.82
N ALA A 53 -7.79 -23.18 0.39
CA ALA A 53 -8.42 -23.67 1.61
C ALA A 53 -9.80 -23.01 1.86
N LEU A 54 -9.93 -21.72 1.58
CA LEU A 54 -11.21 -21.00 1.70
C LEU A 54 -12.22 -21.48 0.64
N ALA A 55 -11.79 -21.69 -0.60
CA ALA A 55 -12.64 -22.19 -1.66
C ALA A 55 -13.21 -23.57 -1.30
N ASN A 56 -12.38 -24.46 -0.78
CA ASN A 56 -12.78 -25.79 -0.35
C ASN A 56 -13.75 -25.77 0.85
N ASP A 57 -13.47 -24.95 1.88
CA ASP A 57 -14.30 -24.91 3.11
C ASP A 57 -15.69 -24.32 2.85
N PHE A 58 -15.80 -23.31 1.97
CA PHE A 58 -17.07 -22.67 1.62
C PHE A 58 -17.74 -23.25 0.37
N GLY A 59 -17.19 -24.29 -0.26
CA GLY A 59 -17.74 -24.89 -1.49
C GLY A 59 -17.82 -23.90 -2.66
N THR A 60 -16.86 -22.98 -2.76
CA THR A 60 -16.79 -21.97 -3.81
C THR A 60 -15.60 -22.21 -4.75
N SER A 61 -15.51 -21.45 -5.85
CA SER A 61 -14.31 -21.46 -6.67
C SER A 61 -13.23 -20.53 -6.11
N ILE A 62 -11.96 -20.78 -6.48
CA ILE A 62 -10.85 -19.86 -6.16
C ILE A 62 -11.12 -18.45 -6.70
N ALA A 63 -11.75 -18.37 -7.87
CA ALA A 63 -12.17 -17.11 -8.47
C ALA A 63 -13.14 -16.32 -7.58
N VAL A 64 -14.12 -16.98 -7.00
CA VAL A 64 -15.08 -16.40 -6.05
C VAL A 64 -14.34 -16.02 -4.74
N SER A 65 -13.48 -16.89 -4.23
CA SER A 65 -12.70 -16.61 -3.02
C SER A 65 -11.77 -15.40 -3.20
N GLY A 66 -11.28 -15.13 -4.41
CA GLY A 66 -10.51 -13.92 -4.74
C GLY A 66 -11.29 -12.61 -4.52
N GLN A 67 -12.63 -12.63 -4.58
CA GLN A 67 -13.47 -11.44 -4.30
C GLN A 67 -13.37 -10.99 -2.83
N LEU A 68 -13.02 -11.89 -1.91
CA LEU A 68 -12.75 -11.54 -0.51
C LEU A 68 -11.56 -10.59 -0.37
N ALA A 69 -10.52 -10.78 -1.19
CA ALA A 69 -9.39 -9.84 -1.25
C ALA A 69 -9.83 -8.50 -1.84
N ALA A 70 -10.60 -8.53 -2.94
CA ALA A 70 -11.14 -7.34 -3.56
C ALA A 70 -12.00 -6.51 -2.61
N ALA A 71 -12.84 -7.13 -1.77
CA ALA A 71 -13.65 -6.45 -0.77
C ALA A 71 -12.79 -5.61 0.20
N THR A 72 -11.66 -6.15 0.65
CA THR A 72 -10.71 -5.42 1.50
C THR A 72 -10.13 -4.20 0.77
N PHE A 73 -9.74 -4.35 -0.49
CA PHE A 73 -9.20 -3.24 -1.29
C PHE A 73 -10.26 -2.17 -1.61
N VAL A 74 -11.51 -2.56 -1.86
CA VAL A 74 -12.63 -1.61 -2.12
C VAL A 74 -12.81 -0.67 -0.93
N THR A 75 -13.00 -1.21 0.28
CA THR A 75 -13.22 -0.38 1.46
C THR A 75 -11.98 0.42 1.83
N LEU A 76 -10.78 -0.13 1.63
CA LEU A 76 -9.53 0.58 1.81
C LEU A 76 -9.44 1.77 0.83
N GLY A 77 -9.75 1.57 -0.45
CA GLY A 77 -9.72 2.62 -1.48
C GLY A 77 -10.73 3.75 -1.23
N ILE A 78 -11.95 3.41 -0.77
CA ILE A 78 -12.99 4.38 -0.44
C ILE A 78 -12.64 5.18 0.83
N THR A 79 -12.08 4.49 1.84
CA THR A 79 -11.81 5.09 3.15
C THR A 79 -10.55 5.95 3.14
N ALA A 80 -9.49 5.56 2.42
CA ALA A 80 -8.18 6.21 2.45
C ALA A 80 -8.20 7.74 2.19
N PRO A 81 -8.97 8.27 1.22
CA PRO A 81 -9.04 9.72 0.98
C PRO A 81 -9.66 10.51 2.15
N LEU A 82 -10.50 9.85 2.94
CA LEU A 82 -11.24 10.47 4.05
C LEU A 82 -10.40 10.52 5.33
N VAL A 83 -9.39 9.67 5.45
CA VAL A 83 -8.60 9.51 6.68
C VAL A 83 -7.81 10.77 7.05
N GLY A 84 -7.21 11.43 6.06
CA GLY A 84 -6.48 12.69 6.28
C GLY A 84 -7.32 13.72 7.05
N PRO A 85 -8.44 14.17 6.47
CA PRO A 85 -9.35 15.10 7.13
C PRO A 85 -9.88 14.64 8.48
N ILE A 86 -10.26 13.37 8.59
CA ILE A 86 -10.74 12.78 9.84
C ILE A 86 -9.63 12.87 10.90
N SER A 87 -8.40 12.50 10.56
CA SER A 87 -7.29 12.52 11.50
C SER A 87 -6.81 13.93 11.84
N ASP A 88 -7.00 14.90 10.95
CA ASP A 88 -6.72 16.32 11.21
C ASP A 88 -7.74 16.93 12.19
N THR A 89 -9.02 16.53 12.06
CA THR A 89 -10.12 17.05 12.89
C THR A 89 -10.18 16.40 14.27
N TYR A 90 -10.13 15.07 14.33
CA TYR A 90 -10.29 14.31 15.57
C TYR A 90 -8.97 14.02 16.29
N GLY A 91 -7.82 14.27 15.61
CA GLY A 91 -6.48 13.98 16.10
C GLY A 91 -5.98 12.60 15.68
N ARG A 92 -4.65 12.42 15.72
CA ARG A 92 -3.99 11.18 15.23
C ARG A 92 -4.29 9.97 16.10
N ARG A 93 -4.27 10.15 17.44
CA ARG A 93 -4.44 9.05 18.41
C ARG A 93 -5.78 8.30 18.26
N PRO A 94 -6.97 8.94 18.30
CA PRO A 94 -8.23 8.21 18.17
C PRO A 94 -8.35 7.51 16.82
N VAL A 95 -7.87 8.11 15.73
CA VAL A 95 -7.91 7.49 14.40
C VAL A 95 -7.02 6.25 14.32
N LEU A 96 -5.81 6.29 14.91
CA LEU A 96 -4.94 5.12 15.00
C LEU A 96 -5.56 4.01 15.85
N LEU A 97 -6.13 4.34 17.01
CA LEU A 97 -6.77 3.37 17.90
C LEU A 97 -7.98 2.70 17.24
N ILE A 98 -8.85 3.48 16.59
CA ILE A 98 -10.01 2.95 15.86
C ILE A 98 -9.53 2.08 14.69
N GLY A 99 -8.52 2.52 13.93
CA GLY A 99 -7.99 1.79 12.80
C GLY A 99 -7.42 0.43 13.18
N VAL A 100 -6.56 0.36 14.23
CA VAL A 100 -6.01 -0.92 14.70
C VAL A 100 -7.09 -1.82 15.28
N LEU A 101 -8.08 -1.25 16.00
CA LEU A 101 -9.20 -2.01 16.57
C LEU A 101 -10.08 -2.61 15.47
N LEU A 102 -10.46 -1.83 14.46
CA LEU A 102 -11.24 -2.33 13.31
C LEU A 102 -10.48 -3.40 12.54
N MET A 103 -9.17 -3.21 12.32
CA MET A 103 -8.32 -4.24 11.72
C MET A 103 -8.34 -5.52 12.58
N ALA A 104 -8.10 -5.43 13.88
CA ALA A 104 -8.06 -6.59 14.78
C ALA A 104 -9.40 -7.32 14.81
N LEU A 105 -10.52 -6.60 15.02
CA LEU A 105 -11.85 -7.19 15.07
C LEU A 105 -12.29 -7.76 13.72
N GLY A 106 -11.98 -7.09 12.61
CA GLY A 106 -12.26 -7.59 11.28
C GLY A 106 -11.48 -8.87 10.97
N VAL A 107 -10.21 -8.95 11.40
CA VAL A 107 -9.37 -10.14 11.22
C VAL A 107 -9.84 -11.29 12.14
N LEU A 108 -10.08 -11.05 13.43
CA LEU A 108 -10.63 -12.06 14.35
C LEU A 108 -11.99 -12.57 13.89
N GLY A 109 -12.87 -11.65 13.49
CA GLY A 109 -14.18 -12.00 12.93
C GLY A 109 -14.10 -12.83 11.65
N SER A 110 -13.03 -12.65 10.85
CA SER A 110 -12.79 -13.50 9.68
C SER A 110 -12.42 -14.93 10.06
N GLY A 111 -11.62 -15.13 11.12
CA GLY A 111 -11.34 -16.47 11.66
C GLY A 111 -12.60 -17.14 12.21
N ALA A 112 -13.54 -16.38 12.77
CA ALA A 112 -14.81 -16.86 13.31
C ALA A 112 -15.93 -16.97 12.25
N ALA A 113 -15.65 -16.68 10.97
CA ALA A 113 -16.66 -16.69 9.92
C ALA A 113 -17.27 -18.08 9.72
N TRP A 114 -18.61 -18.14 9.67
CA TRP A 114 -19.40 -19.37 9.47
C TRP A 114 -19.95 -19.50 8.06
N SER A 115 -19.84 -18.47 7.24
CA SER A 115 -20.28 -18.43 5.86
C SER A 115 -19.39 -17.51 5.02
N TYR A 116 -19.42 -17.69 3.71
CA TYR A 116 -18.75 -16.77 2.77
C TYR A 116 -19.19 -15.32 2.96
N GLY A 117 -20.50 -15.09 3.19
CA GLY A 117 -21.05 -13.74 3.43
C GLY A 117 -20.54 -13.10 4.71
N SER A 118 -20.44 -13.88 5.82
CA SER A 118 -19.88 -13.37 7.08
C SER A 118 -18.39 -13.05 6.95
N LEU A 119 -17.63 -13.87 6.20
CA LEU A 119 -16.24 -13.59 5.89
C LEU A 119 -16.10 -12.31 5.03
N MET A 120 -16.95 -12.16 4.01
CA MET A 120 -16.99 -10.94 3.18
C MET A 120 -17.23 -9.68 4.03
N ALA A 121 -18.21 -9.70 4.93
CA ALA A 121 -18.51 -8.57 5.81
C ALA A 121 -17.31 -8.20 6.69
N THR A 122 -16.62 -9.17 7.26
CA THR A 122 -15.43 -8.93 8.08
C THR A 122 -14.24 -8.41 7.27
N ARG A 123 -14.11 -8.80 5.98
CA ARG A 123 -13.11 -8.25 5.07
C ARG A 123 -13.38 -6.78 4.76
N LEU A 124 -14.65 -6.37 4.60
CA LEU A 124 -15.01 -4.95 4.44
C LEU A 124 -14.59 -4.13 5.67
N ILE A 125 -14.88 -4.63 6.89
CA ILE A 125 -14.46 -3.97 8.15
C ILE A 125 -12.94 -3.88 8.24
N THR A 126 -12.23 -4.98 7.91
CA THR A 126 -10.76 -5.01 7.91
C THR A 126 -10.19 -3.92 7.00
N GLY A 127 -10.74 -3.76 5.78
CA GLY A 127 -10.27 -2.75 4.82
C GLY A 127 -10.42 -1.32 5.32
N VAL A 128 -11.51 -1.00 6.05
CA VAL A 128 -11.67 0.30 6.71
C VAL A 128 -10.56 0.53 7.74
N GLY A 129 -10.30 -0.46 8.61
CA GLY A 129 -9.23 -0.37 9.61
C GLY A 129 -7.84 -0.18 8.98
N LEU A 130 -7.51 -0.98 7.96
CA LEU A 130 -6.25 -0.88 7.23
C LEU A 130 -6.03 0.50 6.59
N ALA A 131 -7.10 1.11 6.05
CA ALA A 131 -7.03 2.42 5.40
C ALA A 131 -6.61 3.54 6.36
N MET A 132 -7.00 3.43 7.64
CA MET A 132 -6.78 4.48 8.64
C MET A 132 -5.32 4.57 9.10
N LEU A 133 -4.54 3.51 8.98
CA LEU A 133 -3.26 3.38 9.67
C LEU A 133 -2.08 4.05 8.96
N PRO A 134 -1.71 3.72 7.70
CA PRO A 134 -0.51 4.26 7.08
C PRO A 134 -0.52 5.80 6.95
N PRO A 135 -1.60 6.47 6.46
CA PRO A 135 -1.58 7.91 6.32
C PRO A 135 -1.55 8.62 7.68
N THR A 136 -2.22 8.07 8.71
CA THR A 136 -2.22 8.66 10.04
C THR A 136 -0.86 8.51 10.73
N ILE A 137 -0.17 7.36 10.54
CA ILE A 137 1.19 7.17 11.05
C ILE A 137 2.15 8.17 10.38
N MET A 138 2.09 8.34 9.05
CA MET A 138 2.92 9.31 8.35
C MET A 138 2.68 10.75 8.80
N ALA A 139 1.41 11.11 9.03
CA ALA A 139 1.06 12.41 9.57
C ALA A 139 1.56 12.58 11.02
N ALA A 140 1.45 11.56 11.87
CA ALA A 140 1.96 11.59 13.23
C ALA A 140 3.51 11.76 13.26
N LEU A 141 4.24 11.12 12.35
CA LEU A 141 5.68 11.33 12.20
C LEU A 141 6.01 12.77 11.81
N ALA A 142 5.31 13.29 10.80
CA ALA A 142 5.52 14.67 10.32
C ALA A 142 5.18 15.74 11.39
N ASP A 143 4.17 15.48 12.22
CA ASP A 143 3.74 16.40 13.29
C ASP A 143 4.73 16.44 14.48
N ASN A 144 5.51 15.38 14.70
CA ASN A 144 6.30 15.21 15.93
C ASN A 144 7.82 15.06 15.72
N LEU A 145 8.29 14.93 14.48
CA LEU A 145 9.72 14.80 14.18
C LEU A 145 10.25 16.03 13.44
N PRO A 146 11.47 16.47 13.76
CA PRO A 146 12.13 17.51 13.01
C PRO A 146 12.49 17.01 11.59
N PRO A 147 12.59 17.92 10.59
CA PRO A 147 12.82 17.57 9.17
C PRO A 147 14.02 16.63 8.96
N GLU A 148 15.10 16.80 9.74
CA GLU A 148 16.34 16.03 9.63
C GLU A 148 16.16 14.55 10.02
N LYS A 149 15.22 14.24 10.92
CA LYS A 149 14.89 12.88 11.38
C LYS A 149 13.73 12.25 10.63
N LEU A 150 12.85 13.07 10.05
CA LEU A 150 11.63 12.62 9.40
C LEU A 150 11.91 11.63 8.25
N GLY A 151 12.87 11.94 7.38
CA GLY A 151 13.23 11.08 6.26
C GLY A 151 13.67 9.68 6.69
N LYS A 152 14.50 9.58 7.76
CA LYS A 152 14.94 8.29 8.30
C LYS A 152 13.78 7.50 8.91
N ALA A 153 12.89 8.16 9.66
CA ALA A 153 11.72 7.52 10.26
C ALA A 153 10.75 7.00 9.20
N VAL A 154 10.44 7.79 8.16
CA VAL A 154 9.60 7.38 7.03
C VAL A 154 10.22 6.18 6.32
N GLY A 155 11.52 6.20 6.03
CA GLY A 155 12.25 5.08 5.43
C GLY A 155 12.13 3.79 6.26
N PHE A 156 12.29 3.90 7.58
CA PHE A 156 12.16 2.78 8.51
C PHE A 156 10.74 2.17 8.47
N ILE A 157 9.70 3.00 8.50
CA ILE A 157 8.29 2.55 8.40
C ILE A 157 8.01 1.87 7.05
N HIS A 158 8.52 2.43 5.95
CA HIS A 158 8.36 1.80 4.63
C HIS A 158 9.10 0.45 4.55
N SER A 159 10.28 0.34 5.14
CA SER A 159 11.00 -0.93 5.22
C SER A 159 10.20 -1.97 5.99
N ALA A 160 9.61 -1.61 7.14
CA ALA A 160 8.74 -2.50 7.91
C ALA A 160 7.52 -2.99 7.10
N SER A 161 6.96 -2.14 6.24
CA SER A 161 5.89 -2.51 5.30
C SER A 161 6.32 -3.65 4.35
N TRP A 162 7.50 -3.55 3.77
CA TRP A 162 8.01 -4.59 2.86
C TRP A 162 8.41 -5.87 3.59
N VAL A 163 8.97 -5.75 4.81
CA VAL A 163 9.22 -6.91 5.68
C VAL A 163 7.92 -7.63 6.01
N GLY A 164 6.79 -6.90 6.16
CA GLY A 164 5.46 -7.48 6.30
C GLY A 164 5.04 -8.35 5.11
N VAL A 165 5.42 -7.97 3.88
CA VAL A 165 5.21 -8.82 2.70
C VAL A 165 6.15 -10.02 2.70
N ALA A 166 7.44 -9.79 2.91
CA ALA A 166 8.48 -10.81 2.78
C ALA A 166 8.44 -11.89 3.87
N LEU A 167 8.01 -11.56 5.08
CA LEU A 167 7.94 -12.49 6.21
C LEU A 167 6.50 -12.77 6.67
N GLY A 168 5.64 -11.74 6.67
CA GLY A 168 4.27 -11.88 7.18
C GLY A 168 3.41 -12.80 6.32
N VAL A 169 3.46 -12.64 4.99
CA VAL A 169 2.66 -13.47 4.07
C VAL A 169 3.11 -14.94 4.08
N PRO A 170 4.41 -15.27 4.03
CA PRO A 170 4.87 -16.67 4.23
C PRO A 170 4.49 -17.25 5.58
N ALA A 171 4.58 -16.46 6.67
CA ALA A 171 4.15 -16.91 7.99
C ALA A 171 2.67 -17.28 8.03
N ILE A 172 1.82 -16.51 7.32
CA ILE A 172 0.39 -16.82 7.16
C ILE A 172 0.19 -18.15 6.42
N ALA A 173 0.96 -18.41 5.35
CA ALA A 173 0.91 -19.70 4.65
C ALA A 173 1.27 -20.87 5.58
N LEU A 174 2.35 -20.75 6.36
CA LEU A 174 2.76 -21.76 7.33
C LEU A 174 1.72 -21.97 8.44
N LEU A 175 1.14 -20.91 8.97
CA LEU A 175 0.05 -21.04 9.95
C LEU A 175 -1.18 -21.70 9.36
N GLY A 176 -1.50 -21.43 8.08
CA GLY A 176 -2.57 -22.07 7.34
C GLY A 176 -2.36 -23.58 7.20
N TYR A 177 -1.13 -23.98 6.90
CA TYR A 177 -0.74 -25.40 6.83
C TYR A 177 -0.85 -26.11 8.18
N ILE A 178 -0.42 -25.47 9.29
CA ILE A 178 -0.38 -26.09 10.62
C ILE A 178 -1.79 -26.25 11.22
N GLY A 179 -2.66 -25.26 11.10
CA GLY A 179 -3.94 -25.21 11.81
C GLY A 179 -5.13 -24.79 10.95
N GLY A 180 -5.03 -24.97 9.63
CA GLY A 180 -6.07 -24.60 8.69
C GLY A 180 -6.19 -23.08 8.51
N TRP A 181 -7.04 -22.67 7.56
CA TRP A 181 -7.16 -21.27 7.15
C TRP A 181 -7.63 -20.31 8.27
N ARG A 182 -8.25 -20.82 9.34
CA ARG A 182 -8.72 -20.00 10.48
C ARG A 182 -7.58 -19.57 11.40
N LEU A 183 -6.55 -20.39 11.59
CA LEU A 183 -5.45 -20.12 12.51
C LEU A 183 -4.69 -18.81 12.18
N PRO A 184 -4.31 -18.52 10.92
CA PRO A 184 -3.69 -17.24 10.57
C PRO A 184 -4.51 -16.04 10.99
N PHE A 185 -5.84 -16.09 10.88
CA PHE A 185 -6.72 -14.99 11.28
C PHE A 185 -6.72 -14.79 12.79
N TYR A 186 -6.79 -15.84 13.58
CA TYR A 186 -6.73 -15.74 15.04
C TYR A 186 -5.37 -15.23 15.52
N VAL A 187 -4.27 -15.72 14.96
CA VAL A 187 -2.92 -15.29 15.34
C VAL A 187 -2.69 -13.82 14.95
N THR A 188 -2.95 -13.45 13.70
CA THR A 188 -2.72 -12.06 13.25
C THR A 188 -3.71 -11.08 13.89
N GLY A 189 -4.94 -11.51 14.14
CA GLY A 189 -5.94 -10.70 14.84
C GLY A 189 -5.59 -10.51 16.31
N GLY A 190 -5.12 -11.55 17.00
CA GLY A 190 -4.63 -11.47 18.37
C GLY A 190 -3.40 -10.57 18.51
N LEU A 191 -2.42 -10.70 17.60
CA LEU A 191 -1.27 -9.80 17.54
C LEU A 191 -1.70 -8.35 17.29
N SER A 192 -2.67 -8.13 16.38
CA SER A 192 -3.21 -6.79 16.13
C SER A 192 -3.89 -6.21 17.37
N LEU A 193 -4.61 -7.03 18.14
CA LEU A 193 -5.21 -6.60 19.40
C LEU A 193 -4.15 -6.27 20.45
N ALA A 194 -3.07 -7.05 20.54
CA ALA A 194 -1.93 -6.74 21.40
C ALA A 194 -1.28 -5.41 21.02
N LEU A 195 -1.08 -5.15 19.71
CA LEU A 195 -0.60 -3.86 19.21
C LEU A 195 -1.57 -2.71 19.56
N TRP A 196 -2.88 -2.96 19.54
CA TRP A 196 -3.88 -1.98 19.97
C TRP A 196 -3.71 -1.62 21.44
N VAL A 197 -3.56 -2.60 22.31
CA VAL A 197 -3.32 -2.37 23.76
C VAL A 197 -2.03 -1.59 23.97
N MET A 198 -0.94 -1.98 23.31
CA MET A 198 0.34 -1.26 23.38
C MET A 198 0.20 0.19 22.90
N LEU A 199 -0.55 0.42 21.81
CA LEU A 199 -0.81 1.74 21.25
C LEU A 199 -1.64 2.60 22.23
N TYR A 200 -2.66 2.00 22.83
CA TYR A 200 -3.53 2.67 23.82
C TYR A 200 -2.71 3.16 25.02
N LEU A 201 -1.80 2.31 25.52
CA LEU A 201 -0.96 2.62 26.68
C LEU A 201 0.18 3.59 26.35
N SER A 202 0.72 3.54 25.14
CA SER A 202 1.93 4.30 24.78
C SER A 202 1.65 5.71 24.27
N LEU A 203 0.50 5.95 23.63
CA LEU A 203 0.19 7.26 23.06
C LEU A 203 -0.51 8.15 24.10
N PRO A 204 0.08 9.31 24.47
CA PRO A 204 -0.60 10.28 25.33
C PRO A 204 -1.85 10.82 24.66
N SER A 205 -2.82 11.25 25.48
CA SER A 205 -4.02 11.92 24.99
C SER A 205 -3.62 13.21 24.30
N GLY A 206 -3.70 13.23 22.97
CA GLY A 206 -3.31 14.38 22.15
C GLY A 206 -4.33 15.51 22.27
N GLN A 207 -3.86 16.75 22.18
CA GLN A 207 -4.75 17.91 22.07
C GLN A 207 -5.50 17.84 20.74
N ARG A 208 -6.81 18.01 20.82
CA ARG A 208 -7.70 18.18 19.68
C ARG A 208 -7.28 19.45 18.93
N ARG A 209 -6.73 19.36 17.74
CA ARG A 209 -6.56 20.54 16.89
C ARG A 209 -7.92 20.87 16.33
N LEU A 210 -8.62 21.84 16.93
CA LEU A 210 -9.88 22.37 16.42
C LEU A 210 -9.63 23.05 15.06
N GLY A 211 -10.11 22.40 14.01
CA GLY A 211 -10.68 22.99 12.81
C GLY A 211 -9.85 23.96 11.98
N GLN A 212 -9.08 23.45 11.02
CA GLN A 212 -9.07 24.07 9.71
C GLN A 212 -10.03 23.25 8.82
N SER A 213 -11.12 23.89 8.37
CA SER A 213 -11.99 23.34 7.34
C SER A 213 -11.15 23.15 6.08
N ILE A 214 -10.77 21.92 5.80
CA ILE A 214 -9.99 21.63 4.61
C ILE A 214 -10.98 21.58 3.45
N ASP A 215 -10.90 22.52 2.53
CA ASP A 215 -11.67 22.49 1.30
C ASP A 215 -11.13 21.37 0.38
N LEU A 216 -11.52 20.14 0.71
CA LEU A 216 -11.14 18.92 0.00
C LEU A 216 -11.57 19.01 -1.46
N ILE A 217 -12.77 19.49 -1.72
CA ILE A 217 -13.37 19.51 -3.07
C ILE A 217 -12.52 20.36 -4.01
N ASN A 218 -12.07 21.51 -3.57
CA ASN A 218 -11.23 22.38 -4.41
C ASN A 218 -9.82 21.80 -4.62
N ARG A 219 -9.24 21.17 -3.60
CA ARG A 219 -7.93 20.48 -3.76
C ARG A 219 -8.01 19.32 -4.74
N PHE A 220 -9.06 18.50 -4.69
CA PHE A 220 -9.29 17.45 -5.68
C PHE A 220 -9.53 18.01 -7.08
N LYS A 221 -10.29 19.11 -7.22
CA LYS A 221 -10.53 19.78 -8.49
C LYS A 221 -9.25 20.30 -9.13
N VAL A 222 -8.32 20.86 -8.36
CA VAL A 222 -7.04 21.39 -8.87
C VAL A 222 -6.21 20.28 -9.50
N ILE A 223 -6.04 19.14 -8.81
CA ILE A 223 -5.28 17.99 -9.34
C ILE A 223 -6.04 17.33 -10.50
N GLY A 224 -7.36 17.19 -10.38
CA GLY A 224 -8.22 16.58 -11.40
C GLY A 224 -8.24 17.32 -12.73
N ARG A 225 -7.86 18.60 -12.77
CA ARG A 225 -7.73 19.40 -14.01
C ARG A 225 -6.44 19.10 -14.78
N GLN A 226 -5.44 18.47 -14.16
CA GLN A 226 -4.18 18.15 -14.82
C GLN A 226 -4.24 16.76 -15.45
N SER A 227 -4.28 16.70 -16.79
CA SER A 227 -4.33 15.42 -17.53
C SER A 227 -3.14 14.49 -17.22
N ALA A 228 -1.95 15.05 -17.00
CA ALA A 228 -0.74 14.31 -16.64
C ALA A 228 -0.89 13.54 -15.31
N SER A 229 -1.58 14.12 -14.33
CA SER A 229 -1.86 13.45 -13.05
C SER A 229 -2.71 12.19 -13.24
N TRP A 230 -3.75 12.24 -14.09
CA TRP A 230 -4.59 11.08 -14.38
C TRP A 230 -3.80 9.94 -15.04
N TYR A 231 -2.90 10.26 -15.98
CA TYR A 231 -2.05 9.25 -16.59
C TYR A 231 -1.16 8.54 -15.55
N VAL A 232 -0.57 9.29 -14.60
CA VAL A 232 0.24 8.69 -13.53
C VAL A 232 -0.61 7.81 -12.61
N LEU A 233 -1.83 8.25 -12.28
CA LEU A 233 -2.75 7.46 -11.44
C LEU A 233 -3.21 6.18 -12.15
N ILE A 234 -3.51 6.24 -13.45
CA ILE A 234 -3.86 5.05 -14.24
C ILE A 234 -2.67 4.10 -14.34
N ALA A 235 -1.47 4.61 -14.64
CA ALA A 235 -0.27 3.77 -14.67
C ALA A 235 0.00 3.10 -13.32
N ASN A 236 -0.21 3.80 -12.20
CA ASN A 236 -0.09 3.22 -10.86
C ASN A 236 -1.14 2.15 -10.59
N ALA A 237 -2.41 2.39 -10.95
CA ALA A 237 -3.49 1.42 -10.78
C ALA A 237 -3.24 0.15 -11.59
N THR A 238 -2.79 0.26 -12.83
CA THR A 238 -2.51 -0.91 -13.68
C THR A 238 -1.32 -1.71 -13.18
N GLN A 239 -0.25 -1.08 -12.70
CA GLN A 239 0.87 -1.78 -12.07
C GLN A 239 0.46 -2.46 -10.75
N ALA A 240 -0.36 -1.79 -9.94
CA ALA A 240 -0.90 -2.38 -8.72
C ALA A 240 -1.80 -3.58 -9.02
N ALA A 241 -2.59 -3.53 -10.10
CA ALA A 241 -3.42 -4.67 -10.52
C ALA A 241 -2.55 -5.88 -10.89
N ALA A 242 -1.47 -5.70 -11.63
CA ALA A 242 -0.54 -6.78 -11.97
C ALA A 242 0.13 -7.37 -10.72
N LEU A 243 0.63 -6.52 -9.81
CA LEU A 243 1.27 -6.98 -8.57
C LEU A 243 0.30 -7.73 -7.65
N VAL A 244 -0.89 -7.17 -7.43
CA VAL A 244 -1.90 -7.79 -6.55
C VAL A 244 -2.44 -9.08 -7.19
N GLY A 245 -2.65 -9.10 -8.49
CA GLY A 245 -3.01 -10.31 -9.22
C GLY A 245 -1.98 -11.43 -9.04
N LEU A 246 -0.69 -11.13 -9.24
CA LEU A 246 0.39 -12.07 -9.00
C LEU A 246 0.40 -12.56 -7.54
N MET A 247 0.38 -11.65 -6.56
CA MET A 247 0.45 -12.00 -5.14
C MET A 247 -0.79 -12.79 -4.66
N THR A 248 -1.97 -12.50 -5.21
CA THR A 248 -3.22 -13.17 -4.82
C THR A 248 -3.29 -14.59 -5.35
N TYR A 249 -2.91 -14.79 -6.62
CA TYR A 249 -3.10 -16.08 -7.30
C TYR A 249 -1.84 -16.96 -7.35
N PHE A 250 -0.68 -16.47 -6.88
CA PHE A 250 0.58 -17.22 -6.86
C PHE A 250 0.44 -18.57 -6.13
N ALA A 251 -0.04 -18.52 -4.87
CA ALA A 251 -0.13 -19.73 -4.06
C ALA A 251 -1.13 -20.73 -4.67
N ALA A 252 -2.29 -20.24 -5.11
CA ALA A 252 -3.31 -21.07 -5.75
C ALA A 252 -2.77 -21.74 -7.02
N TYR A 253 -2.02 -21.02 -7.86
CA TYR A 253 -1.38 -21.58 -9.04
C TYR A 253 -0.37 -22.68 -8.71
N MET A 254 0.48 -22.46 -7.69
CA MET A 254 1.45 -23.47 -7.28
C MET A 254 0.80 -24.70 -6.66
N ILE A 255 -0.31 -24.53 -5.92
CA ILE A 255 -1.05 -25.66 -5.32
C ILE A 255 -1.76 -26.46 -6.42
N GLU A 256 -2.52 -25.81 -7.30
CA GLU A 256 -3.33 -26.50 -8.30
C GLU A 256 -2.52 -27.06 -9.47
N SER A 257 -1.49 -26.33 -9.93
CA SER A 257 -0.72 -26.74 -11.12
C SER A 257 0.50 -27.62 -10.80
N TYR A 258 1.06 -27.48 -9.58
CA TYR A 258 2.28 -28.18 -9.16
C TYR A 258 2.10 -29.13 -7.99
N GLY A 259 0.88 -29.25 -7.45
CA GLY A 259 0.57 -30.13 -6.33
C GLY A 259 1.29 -29.75 -5.03
N TRP A 260 1.61 -28.46 -4.84
CA TRP A 260 2.22 -27.97 -3.61
C TRP A 260 1.17 -27.87 -2.50
N ASP A 261 1.62 -27.90 -1.25
CA ASP A 261 0.84 -27.50 -0.09
C ASP A 261 1.15 -26.05 0.31
N GLU A 262 0.42 -25.51 1.27
CA GLU A 262 0.60 -24.13 1.74
C GLU A 262 2.03 -23.92 2.29
N ALA A 263 2.62 -24.92 2.96
CA ALA A 263 3.96 -24.82 3.51
C ALA A 263 5.03 -24.69 2.42
N ARG A 264 4.89 -25.44 1.31
CA ARG A 264 5.79 -25.37 0.17
C ARG A 264 5.66 -24.04 -0.60
N THR A 265 4.50 -23.38 -0.54
CA THR A 265 4.34 -22.06 -1.16
C THR A 265 5.04 -20.94 -0.37
N ALA A 266 5.26 -21.11 0.94
CA ALA A 266 5.82 -20.08 1.81
C ALA A 266 7.19 -19.52 1.34
N PRO A 267 8.20 -20.34 0.97
CA PRO A 267 9.46 -19.81 0.41
C PRO A 267 9.26 -19.00 -0.87
N GLY A 268 8.36 -19.44 -1.76
CA GLY A 268 8.02 -18.71 -2.98
C GLY A 268 7.41 -17.33 -2.68
N LEU A 269 6.47 -17.26 -1.75
CA LEU A 269 5.88 -16.01 -1.27
C LEU A 269 6.92 -15.09 -0.63
N ALA A 270 7.87 -15.64 0.13
CA ALA A 270 9.01 -14.88 0.67
C ALA A 270 9.87 -14.29 -0.45
N MET A 271 10.16 -15.07 -1.48
CA MET A 271 10.91 -14.60 -2.66
C MET A 271 10.17 -13.45 -3.37
N LEU A 272 8.85 -13.54 -3.55
CA LEU A 272 8.06 -12.45 -4.11
C LEU A 272 8.15 -11.17 -3.25
N GLY A 273 8.06 -11.31 -1.93
CA GLY A 273 8.23 -10.19 -0.99
C GLY A 273 9.62 -9.55 -1.08
N ILE A 274 10.69 -10.37 -1.09
CA ILE A 274 12.07 -9.93 -1.27
C ILE A 274 12.24 -9.25 -2.63
N GLY A 275 11.67 -9.83 -3.69
CA GLY A 275 11.66 -9.24 -5.03
C GLY A 275 11.04 -7.85 -5.05
N ALA A 276 9.92 -7.66 -4.33
CA ALA A 276 9.28 -6.35 -4.21
C ALA A 276 10.16 -5.33 -3.46
N VAL A 277 10.89 -5.74 -2.42
CA VAL A 277 11.89 -4.90 -1.73
C VAL A 277 12.98 -4.46 -2.70
N ILE A 278 13.61 -5.40 -3.39
CA ILE A 278 14.69 -5.14 -4.35
C ILE A 278 14.19 -4.22 -5.46
N GLY A 279 13.03 -4.52 -6.04
CA GLY A 279 12.43 -3.71 -7.10
C GLY A 279 12.16 -2.28 -6.65
N SER A 280 11.58 -2.08 -5.48
CA SER A 280 11.34 -0.74 -4.93
C SER A 280 12.64 0.03 -4.68
N PHE A 281 13.70 -0.64 -4.24
CA PHE A 281 15.01 -0.02 -4.04
C PHE A 281 15.62 0.42 -5.37
N VAL A 282 15.64 -0.46 -6.37
CA VAL A 282 16.08 -0.15 -7.74
C VAL A 282 15.27 0.99 -8.36
N GLY A 283 13.94 0.97 -8.16
CA GLY A 283 13.04 2.03 -8.60
C GLY A 283 13.36 3.40 -8.01
N GLY A 284 13.80 3.44 -6.76
CA GLY A 284 14.27 4.66 -6.10
C GLY A 284 15.47 5.29 -6.83
N PHE A 285 16.44 4.49 -7.27
CA PHE A 285 17.58 4.98 -8.08
C PHE A 285 17.14 5.47 -9.48
N ILE A 286 16.18 4.78 -10.11
CA ILE A 286 15.69 5.15 -11.43
C ILE A 286 14.87 6.46 -11.35
N ALA A 287 14.12 6.67 -10.27
CA ALA A 287 13.27 7.83 -10.08
C ALA A 287 14.02 9.17 -10.17
N GLY A 288 15.30 9.20 -9.78
CA GLY A 288 16.18 10.37 -9.87
C GLY A 288 16.84 10.60 -11.24
N ARG A 289 16.68 9.70 -12.22
CA ARG A 289 17.38 9.80 -13.52
C ARG A 289 16.60 10.60 -14.55
N ALA A 290 17.32 11.24 -15.48
CA ALA A 290 16.73 12.03 -16.55
C ALA A 290 15.80 11.21 -17.46
N ARG A 291 16.15 9.96 -17.80
CA ARG A 291 15.36 9.07 -18.67
C ARG A 291 14.38 8.15 -17.92
N ARG A 292 13.93 8.56 -16.72
CA ARG A 292 13.08 7.74 -15.84
C ARG A 292 11.79 7.23 -16.49
N LEU A 293 11.17 8.03 -17.37
CA LEU A 293 9.92 7.63 -18.05
C LEU A 293 10.17 6.58 -19.14
N GLU A 294 11.28 6.64 -19.86
CA GLU A 294 11.65 5.63 -20.86
C GLU A 294 11.94 4.30 -20.17
N TRP A 295 12.71 4.33 -19.06
CA TRP A 295 12.95 3.15 -18.25
C TRP A 295 11.64 2.59 -17.68
N MET A 296 10.73 3.46 -17.22
CA MET A 296 9.44 3.06 -16.68
C MET A 296 8.59 2.33 -17.74
N ALA A 297 8.52 2.84 -18.97
CA ALA A 297 7.77 2.20 -20.06
C ALA A 297 8.35 0.83 -20.40
N ALA A 298 9.68 0.73 -20.54
CA ALA A 298 10.35 -0.54 -20.81
C ALA A 298 10.13 -1.57 -19.69
N ILE A 299 10.30 -1.15 -18.42
CA ILE A 299 10.11 -2.01 -17.26
C ILE A 299 8.65 -2.45 -17.14
N SER A 300 7.68 -1.57 -17.42
CA SER A 300 6.26 -1.93 -17.41
C SER A 300 5.97 -3.04 -18.42
N LEU A 301 6.45 -2.93 -19.65
CA LEU A 301 6.25 -3.97 -20.69
C LEU A 301 6.93 -5.28 -20.30
N THR A 302 8.18 -5.22 -19.85
CA THR A 302 8.93 -6.40 -19.43
C THR A 302 8.27 -7.09 -18.23
N SER A 303 7.80 -6.31 -17.25
CA SER A 303 7.11 -6.85 -16.07
C SER A 303 5.84 -7.61 -16.44
N GLY A 304 5.05 -7.08 -17.39
CA GLY A 304 3.85 -7.76 -17.88
C GLY A 304 4.16 -9.04 -18.62
N GLY A 305 5.18 -9.03 -19.48
CA GLY A 305 5.64 -10.23 -20.18
C GLY A 305 6.11 -11.31 -19.20
N VAL A 306 6.93 -10.96 -18.21
CA VAL A 306 7.43 -11.91 -17.20
C VAL A 306 6.32 -12.41 -16.29
N THR A 307 5.36 -11.54 -15.89
CA THR A 307 4.20 -11.96 -15.08
C THR A 307 3.26 -12.85 -15.89
N GLY A 308 3.04 -12.56 -17.18
CA GLY A 308 2.28 -13.42 -18.08
C GLY A 308 2.94 -14.77 -18.24
N LEU A 309 4.25 -14.78 -18.45
CA LEU A 309 5.05 -16.01 -18.59
C LEU A 309 4.95 -16.90 -17.35
N PHE A 310 4.92 -16.31 -16.13
CA PHE A 310 4.76 -17.06 -14.88
C PHE A 310 3.53 -17.99 -14.90
N PHE A 311 2.40 -17.50 -15.42
CA PHE A 311 1.14 -18.25 -15.41
C PHE A 311 0.97 -19.25 -16.58
N VAL A 312 1.89 -19.28 -17.55
CA VAL A 312 1.82 -20.18 -18.71
C VAL A 312 3.04 -21.07 -18.88
N LEU A 313 4.10 -20.82 -18.11
CA LEU A 313 5.34 -21.56 -18.23
C LEU A 313 5.17 -22.98 -17.65
N ASP A 314 5.29 -23.98 -18.50
CA ASP A 314 5.36 -25.38 -18.09
C ASP A 314 6.84 -25.77 -17.90
N ALA A 315 7.32 -25.66 -16.65
CA ALA A 315 8.71 -25.93 -16.28
C ALA A 315 8.77 -26.45 -14.85
N HIS A 316 9.96 -26.82 -14.41
CA HIS A 316 10.15 -27.20 -13.00
C HIS A 316 9.70 -26.08 -12.06
N ALA A 317 8.95 -26.41 -10.99
CA ALA A 317 8.29 -25.45 -10.08
C ALA A 317 9.20 -24.32 -9.57
N TRP A 318 10.47 -24.60 -9.24
CA TRP A 318 11.42 -23.58 -8.79
C TRP A 318 11.86 -22.61 -9.89
N ILE A 319 11.84 -23.02 -11.16
CA ILE A 319 12.07 -22.12 -12.30
C ILE A 319 10.90 -21.15 -12.40
N VAL A 320 9.68 -21.64 -12.24
CA VAL A 320 8.47 -20.81 -12.24
C VAL A 320 8.47 -19.83 -11.06
N VAL A 321 8.91 -20.25 -9.88
CA VAL A 321 9.11 -19.36 -8.73
C VAL A 321 10.16 -18.27 -9.02
N ALA A 322 11.25 -18.61 -9.70
CA ALA A 322 12.27 -17.64 -10.11
C ALA A 322 11.70 -16.61 -11.11
N VAL A 323 10.83 -17.02 -12.02
CA VAL A 323 10.10 -16.11 -12.93
C VAL A 323 9.17 -15.20 -12.15
N ALA A 324 8.42 -15.73 -11.18
CA ALA A 324 7.56 -14.93 -10.29
C ALA A 324 8.36 -13.92 -9.45
N PHE A 325 9.54 -14.32 -8.95
CA PHE A 325 10.46 -13.41 -8.27
C PHE A 325 10.89 -12.25 -9.19
N ALA A 326 11.33 -12.57 -10.41
CA ALA A 326 11.71 -11.57 -11.41
C ALA A 326 10.53 -10.63 -11.76
N ALA A 327 9.31 -11.18 -11.91
CA ALA A 327 8.09 -10.40 -12.11
C ALA A 327 7.85 -9.44 -10.95
N SER A 328 7.97 -9.91 -9.70
CA SER A 328 7.79 -9.08 -8.49
C SER A 328 8.81 -7.95 -8.41
N VAL A 329 10.09 -8.22 -8.75
CA VAL A 329 11.13 -7.19 -8.85
C VAL A 329 10.73 -6.13 -9.87
N LEU A 330 10.41 -6.52 -11.09
CA LEU A 330 10.13 -5.60 -12.18
C LEU A 330 8.88 -4.74 -11.92
N VAL A 331 7.79 -5.34 -11.47
CA VAL A 331 6.56 -4.60 -11.16
C VAL A 331 6.81 -3.58 -10.06
N SER A 332 7.57 -3.95 -9.02
CA SER A 332 7.81 -3.08 -7.86
C SER A 332 8.75 -1.91 -8.13
N VAL A 333 9.56 -1.96 -9.19
CA VAL A 333 10.37 -0.80 -9.66
C VAL A 333 9.49 0.40 -9.99
N SER A 334 8.28 0.18 -10.48
CA SER A 334 7.38 1.25 -10.91
C SER A 334 6.90 2.14 -9.77
N VAL A 335 6.74 1.62 -8.56
CA VAL A 335 6.14 2.35 -7.43
C VAL A 335 6.90 3.62 -7.06
N PRO A 336 8.23 3.61 -6.80
CA PRO A 336 8.96 4.84 -6.47
C PRO A 336 9.02 5.82 -7.65
N VAL A 337 9.12 5.33 -8.88
CA VAL A 337 9.17 6.17 -10.08
C VAL A 337 7.85 6.95 -10.25
N LEU A 338 6.72 6.24 -10.17
CA LEU A 338 5.39 6.86 -10.29
C LEU A 338 5.07 7.76 -9.10
N THR A 339 5.50 7.40 -7.88
CA THR A 339 5.35 8.24 -6.69
C THR A 339 6.10 9.56 -6.86
N THR A 340 7.35 9.51 -7.31
CA THR A 340 8.18 10.70 -7.54
C THR A 340 7.57 11.59 -8.62
N LEU A 341 7.10 10.98 -9.71
CA LEU A 341 6.43 11.70 -10.79
C LEU A 341 5.14 12.36 -10.31
N ASN A 342 4.30 11.64 -9.56
CA ASN A 342 3.08 12.18 -8.97
C ASN A 342 3.36 13.39 -8.06
N MET A 343 4.41 13.31 -7.23
CA MET A 343 4.81 14.41 -6.33
C MET A 343 5.36 15.61 -7.10
N SER A 344 6.06 15.39 -8.22
CA SER A 344 6.58 16.48 -9.06
C SER A 344 5.46 17.26 -9.79
N LEU A 345 4.37 16.56 -10.15
CA LEU A 345 3.19 17.19 -10.77
C LEU A 345 2.31 17.95 -9.76
N ALA A 346 2.37 17.59 -8.49
CA ALA A 346 1.45 18.09 -7.47
C ALA A 346 1.70 19.54 -7.02
N GLY A 347 2.86 20.13 -7.29
CA GLY A 347 3.23 21.46 -6.84
C GLY A 347 3.01 21.65 -5.33
N GLN A 348 2.12 22.58 -4.95
CA GLN A 348 1.77 22.84 -3.54
C GLN A 348 0.75 21.83 -2.96
N SER A 349 0.12 21.00 -3.79
CA SER A 349 -0.95 20.06 -3.39
C SER A 349 -0.45 18.62 -3.14
N ARG A 350 0.80 18.46 -2.69
CA ARG A 350 1.46 17.14 -2.52
C ARG A 350 0.68 16.16 -1.65
N GLY A 351 0.03 16.64 -0.58
CA GLY A 351 -0.78 15.79 0.30
C GLY A 351 -1.99 15.18 -0.43
N THR A 352 -2.72 16.00 -1.20
CA THR A 352 -3.88 15.53 -2.00
C THR A 352 -3.43 14.57 -3.10
N ALA A 353 -2.33 14.88 -3.79
CA ALA A 353 -1.77 14.00 -4.83
C ALA A 353 -1.33 12.64 -4.25
N GLY A 354 -0.72 12.63 -3.07
CA GLY A 354 -0.39 11.39 -2.35
C GLY A 354 -1.62 10.56 -2.00
N GLY A 355 -2.70 11.20 -1.55
CA GLY A 355 -3.98 10.55 -1.28
C GLY A 355 -4.59 9.94 -2.54
N MET A 356 -4.65 10.66 -3.65
CA MET A 356 -5.14 10.14 -4.94
C MET A 356 -4.28 8.99 -5.45
N PHE A 357 -2.95 9.06 -5.28
CA PHE A 357 -2.03 7.99 -5.64
C PHE A 357 -2.28 6.73 -4.81
N ALA A 358 -2.47 6.87 -3.50
CA ALA A 358 -2.84 5.75 -2.64
C ALA A 358 -4.18 5.13 -3.06
N THR A 359 -5.20 5.95 -3.35
CA THR A 359 -6.51 5.48 -3.85
C THR A 359 -6.38 4.74 -5.17
N SER A 360 -5.59 5.25 -6.12
CA SER A 360 -5.37 4.56 -7.41
C SER A 360 -4.68 3.22 -7.24
N ASN A 361 -3.75 3.11 -6.29
CA ASN A 361 -3.10 1.85 -5.94
C ASN A 361 -4.11 0.82 -5.42
N GLN A 362 -5.02 1.23 -4.53
CA GLN A 362 -6.06 0.33 -4.00
C GLN A 362 -7.08 -0.08 -5.06
N PHE A 363 -7.44 0.85 -5.95
CA PHE A 363 -8.30 0.53 -7.10
C PHE A 363 -7.64 -0.51 -8.01
N GLY A 364 -6.34 -0.39 -8.26
CA GLY A 364 -5.56 -1.43 -8.92
C GLY A 364 -5.64 -2.77 -8.18
N GLY A 365 -5.55 -2.76 -6.85
CA GLY A 365 -5.72 -3.96 -6.01
C GLY A 365 -7.09 -4.63 -6.20
N VAL A 366 -8.18 -3.82 -6.24
CA VAL A 366 -9.53 -4.33 -6.57
C VAL A 366 -9.53 -5.01 -7.93
N VAL A 367 -9.01 -4.35 -8.96
CA VAL A 367 -8.97 -4.89 -10.33
C VAL A 367 -8.14 -6.19 -10.36
N GLY A 368 -6.95 -6.21 -9.76
CA GLY A 368 -6.09 -7.39 -9.74
C GLY A 368 -6.74 -8.61 -9.07
N ALA A 369 -7.40 -8.40 -7.95
CA ALA A 369 -8.09 -9.48 -7.24
C ALA A 369 -9.39 -9.91 -7.92
N SER A 370 -10.26 -8.95 -8.30
CA SER A 370 -11.59 -9.26 -8.88
C SER A 370 -11.50 -9.71 -10.32
N ALA A 371 -10.83 -8.92 -11.18
CA ALA A 371 -10.69 -9.27 -12.58
C ALA A 371 -9.79 -10.50 -12.77
N GLY A 372 -8.77 -10.67 -11.88
CA GLY A 372 -7.97 -11.89 -11.84
C GLY A 372 -8.83 -13.12 -11.57
N GLY A 373 -9.78 -13.06 -10.61
CA GLY A 373 -10.73 -14.13 -10.34
C GLY A 373 -11.67 -14.40 -11.51
N LEU A 374 -12.21 -13.34 -12.15
CA LEU A 374 -13.03 -13.48 -13.34
C LEU A 374 -12.26 -14.14 -14.49
N MET A 375 -11.03 -13.70 -14.75
CA MET A 375 -10.18 -14.29 -15.79
C MET A 375 -9.86 -15.75 -15.48
N LEU A 376 -9.60 -16.07 -14.20
CA LEU A 376 -9.38 -17.46 -13.75
C LEU A 376 -10.61 -18.35 -14.07
N SER A 377 -11.83 -17.86 -13.86
CA SER A 377 -13.05 -18.62 -14.17
C SER A 377 -13.33 -18.77 -15.66
N LEU A 378 -12.88 -17.84 -16.51
CA LEU A 378 -13.14 -17.85 -17.95
C LEU A 378 -12.09 -18.63 -18.76
N GLY A 379 -10.82 -18.60 -18.35
CA GLY A 379 -9.73 -19.15 -19.13
C GLY A 379 -8.53 -19.64 -18.29
N GLY A 380 -8.78 -19.95 -17.01
CA GLY A 380 -7.73 -20.48 -16.12
C GLY A 380 -6.61 -19.47 -15.83
N TYR A 381 -5.48 -19.98 -15.37
CA TYR A 381 -4.33 -19.15 -15.01
C TYR A 381 -3.71 -18.43 -16.21
N THR A 382 -3.81 -18.99 -17.42
CA THR A 382 -3.38 -18.31 -18.67
C THR A 382 -4.11 -16.98 -18.86
N ALA A 383 -5.40 -16.92 -18.59
CA ALA A 383 -6.17 -15.68 -18.70
C ALA A 383 -5.79 -14.67 -17.59
N VAL A 384 -5.39 -15.12 -16.40
CA VAL A 384 -4.82 -14.24 -15.35
C VAL A 384 -3.49 -13.64 -15.83
N GLY A 385 -2.63 -14.44 -16.45
CA GLY A 385 -1.38 -13.97 -17.06
C GLY A 385 -1.61 -12.92 -18.16
N LEU A 386 -2.61 -13.15 -19.01
CA LEU A 386 -3.02 -12.19 -20.05
C LEU A 386 -3.53 -10.87 -19.46
N LEU A 387 -4.32 -10.92 -18.38
CA LEU A 387 -4.75 -9.71 -17.66
C LEU A 387 -3.55 -8.90 -17.18
N CYS A 388 -2.54 -9.54 -16.58
CA CYS A 388 -1.33 -8.88 -16.11
C CYS A 388 -0.54 -8.25 -17.26
N LEU A 389 -0.44 -8.95 -18.39
CA LEU A 389 0.21 -8.42 -19.60
C LEU A 389 -0.54 -7.19 -20.14
N VAL A 390 -1.87 -7.26 -20.27
CA VAL A 390 -2.69 -6.13 -20.71
C VAL A 390 -2.54 -4.93 -19.77
N ALA A 391 -2.58 -5.14 -18.45
CA ALA A 391 -2.36 -4.09 -17.47
C ALA A 391 -1.00 -3.42 -17.63
N ALA A 392 0.05 -4.19 -17.92
CA ALA A 392 1.39 -3.67 -18.14
C ALA A 392 1.51 -2.89 -19.46
N VAL A 393 0.91 -3.37 -20.55
CA VAL A 393 0.85 -2.67 -21.84
C VAL A 393 0.10 -1.34 -21.68
N LEU A 394 -1.01 -1.33 -20.95
CA LEU A 394 -1.75 -0.10 -20.63
C LEU A 394 -0.88 0.86 -19.83
N SER A 395 -0.17 0.38 -18.80
CA SER A 395 0.76 1.20 -18.03
C SER A 395 1.82 1.85 -18.91
N ALA A 396 2.49 1.06 -19.76
CA ALA A 396 3.53 1.55 -20.66
C ALA A 396 2.98 2.56 -21.68
N SER A 397 1.80 2.30 -22.23
CA SER A 397 1.14 3.19 -23.20
C SER A 397 0.80 4.53 -22.56
N VAL A 398 0.25 4.51 -21.33
CA VAL A 398 -0.08 5.71 -20.57
C VAL A 398 1.17 6.52 -20.22
N VAL A 399 2.26 5.86 -19.81
CA VAL A 399 3.57 6.52 -19.58
C VAL A 399 4.09 7.14 -20.87
N GLY A 400 3.94 6.46 -22.02
CA GLY A 400 4.28 6.99 -23.34
C GLY A 400 3.47 8.27 -23.69
N LEU A 401 2.19 8.34 -23.31
CA LEU A 401 1.38 9.55 -23.47
C LEU A 401 1.85 10.70 -22.59
N VAL A 402 2.29 10.43 -21.35
CA VAL A 402 2.93 11.44 -20.50
C VAL A 402 4.16 12.03 -21.17
N MET A 403 5.04 11.17 -21.72
CA MET A 403 6.25 11.60 -22.43
C MET A 403 5.94 12.52 -23.63
N ARG A 404 4.83 12.29 -24.31
CA ARG A 404 4.43 13.11 -25.49
C ARG A 404 3.81 14.45 -25.09
N ARG A 405 3.00 14.48 -24.04
CA ARG A 405 2.19 15.67 -23.65
C ARG A 405 2.88 16.58 -22.65
N ALA A 406 3.91 16.12 -21.96
CA ALA A 406 4.68 16.88 -21.00
C ALA A 406 6.18 16.70 -21.24
N PRO A 407 6.74 17.26 -22.33
CA PRO A 407 8.13 17.08 -22.73
C PRO A 407 9.14 17.59 -21.69
N GLU A 408 8.75 18.50 -20.84
CA GLU A 408 9.52 19.02 -19.70
C GLU A 408 9.96 17.91 -18.71
N PHE A 409 9.21 16.80 -18.63
CA PHE A 409 9.61 15.64 -17.81
C PHE A 409 10.58 14.68 -18.51
N ARG A 410 10.83 14.89 -19.80
CA ARG A 410 11.77 14.11 -20.60
C ARG A 410 13.22 14.57 -20.40
N GLN A 411 13.40 15.87 -20.22
CA GLN A 411 14.67 16.48 -19.87
C GLN A 411 14.68 16.59 -18.34
N GLY A 412 15.57 15.86 -17.66
CA GLY A 412 15.79 16.03 -16.24
C GLY A 412 15.90 17.53 -15.92
N SER A 413 15.13 18.01 -14.97
CA SER A 413 15.05 19.43 -14.64
C SER A 413 16.45 20.02 -14.59
N SER A 414 16.67 21.05 -15.40
CA SER A 414 17.80 21.98 -15.30
C SER A 414 17.69 22.80 -13.99
N LEU A 415 17.58 22.13 -12.84
CA LEU A 415 17.59 22.71 -11.51
C LEU A 415 18.97 22.58 -10.85
N ASP A 416 20.00 22.24 -11.63
CA ASP A 416 21.42 22.39 -11.27
C ASP A 416 22.03 23.51 -12.14
N LYS A 417 21.53 24.73 -11.96
CA LYS A 417 22.24 25.97 -12.26
C LYS A 417 22.00 26.99 -11.16
#